data_9dd2487fbb1daedc87746269e4277f6d
#
_entry.id   9dd2487fbb1daedc87746269e4277f6d
#
_cell.length_a   1.000
_cell.length_b   1.000
_cell.length_c   1.000
_cell.angle_alpha   90.00
_cell.angle_beta   90.00
_cell.angle_gamma   90.00
#
_symmetry.space_group_name_H-M   'P 1'
#
loop_
_entity.id
_entity.type
_entity.pdbx_description
1 polymer ?
#
loop_
_entity_poly.entity_id
_entity_poly.type
_entity_poly.pdbx_seq_one_letter_code
_entity_poly.pdbx_strand_id
1 'polypeptide(L)'
;MKIDLIGDLSKRQLIELDACTRCGLCVEWCPVVSVTEDYVNTPMEKIRQYKSFIQRAHGLRARLLGAEVDLEELGKLAEKLYNCTTCGRCGAVCPVGIHCQELWAEVRAKMRELGLGPKEQIDEALEILERVHNPFDLPMEERKEWIPDDVEIREKAELAFFVGCELAYKATPMARGAVKLLNAAKIPFTILEDEWCCGFPIYILGERGEEFREEVKKNVDGLRAKGVRKVAPYCPCCLNVMKHGWSRVMELPFELDHVLRIVAKAVEDGRLRFTKSFNGRVTYHDPCYLSRGWGEGEEIVEEPRKIIRSIPGVELVEMEHNKRLSLCPGSGGGLRRTNLELSHQMSIPLLQQAENTGAEILLTACPAVYERIKMTISEKIYTPRVKLMDILEFTSAHL
;
A
#
# COMPACT_ATOMS: atom_id res chain seq x y z
N MET A 1 -10.06 -17.45 29.91
CA MET A 1 -10.16 -16.09 29.37
C MET A 1 -11.20 -16.10 28.24
N LYS A 2 -12.17 -15.19 28.23
CA LYS A 2 -13.12 -15.08 27.11
C LYS A 2 -12.37 -14.41 25.93
N ILE A 3 -12.10 -15.16 24.88
CA ILE A 3 -11.42 -14.64 23.70
C ILE A 3 -12.47 -13.96 22.82
N ASP A 4 -12.31 -12.66 22.60
CA ASP A 4 -13.16 -11.91 21.67
C ASP A 4 -12.50 -11.85 20.27
N LEU A 5 -13.10 -12.52 19.30
CA LEU A 5 -12.61 -12.57 17.91
C LEU A 5 -13.43 -11.66 16.96
N ILE A 6 -14.44 -10.95 17.48
CA ILE A 6 -15.37 -10.18 16.64
C ILE A 6 -15.50 -8.70 17.02
N GLY A 7 -14.98 -8.30 18.21
CA GLY A 7 -15.23 -6.96 18.78
C GLY A 7 -14.83 -5.79 17.88
N ASP A 8 -13.77 -5.94 17.07
CA ASP A 8 -13.27 -4.88 16.18
C ASP A 8 -13.77 -5.01 14.73
N LEU A 9 -14.45 -6.12 14.43
CA LEU A 9 -15.02 -6.32 13.09
C LEU A 9 -16.32 -5.52 12.93
N SER A 10 -16.41 -4.77 11.85
CA SER A 10 -17.65 -4.10 11.47
C SER A 10 -18.75 -5.13 11.14
N LYS A 11 -20.02 -4.68 11.21
CA LYS A 11 -21.15 -5.52 10.78
C LYS A 11 -21.00 -6.00 9.33
N ARG A 12 -20.45 -5.16 8.44
CA ARG A 12 -20.14 -5.53 7.06
C ARG A 12 -19.15 -6.69 7.02
N GLN A 13 -18.05 -6.62 7.73
CA GLN A 13 -17.02 -7.68 7.73
C GLN A 13 -17.54 -9.01 8.28
N LEU A 14 -18.41 -8.97 9.30
CA LEU A 14 -19.08 -10.19 9.79
C LEU A 14 -20.00 -10.81 8.72
N ILE A 15 -20.75 -9.98 7.98
CA ILE A 15 -21.60 -10.45 6.86
C ILE A 15 -20.71 -10.99 5.73
N GLU A 16 -19.62 -10.32 5.39
CA GLU A 16 -18.67 -10.75 4.35
C GLU A 16 -18.05 -12.12 4.68
N LEU A 17 -17.67 -12.34 5.94
CA LEU A 17 -17.18 -13.65 6.41
C LEU A 17 -18.24 -14.75 6.23
N ASP A 18 -19.52 -14.42 6.48
CA ASP A 18 -20.62 -15.37 6.30
C ASP A 18 -20.98 -15.60 4.84
N ALA A 19 -20.87 -14.58 3.99
CA ALA A 19 -21.22 -14.63 2.58
C ALA A 19 -20.29 -15.52 1.74
N CYS A 20 -19.13 -15.96 2.27
CA CYS A 20 -18.19 -16.78 1.52
C CYS A 20 -18.80 -18.13 1.14
N THR A 21 -19.10 -18.30 -0.16
CA THR A 21 -19.67 -19.53 -0.74
C THR A 21 -18.64 -20.62 -1.02
N ARG A 22 -17.35 -20.35 -0.79
CA ARG A 22 -16.21 -21.25 -1.10
C ARG A 22 -16.13 -21.66 -2.58
N CYS A 23 -16.44 -20.74 -3.49
CA CYS A 23 -16.42 -21.01 -4.94
C CYS A 23 -15.01 -21.23 -5.51
N GLY A 24 -13.94 -20.88 -4.78
CA GLY A 24 -12.55 -21.11 -5.19
C GLY A 24 -11.94 -20.03 -6.09
N LEU A 25 -12.70 -19.11 -6.69
CA LEU A 25 -12.15 -18.10 -7.62
C LEU A 25 -10.97 -17.33 -7.07
N CYS A 26 -10.99 -16.95 -5.79
CA CYS A 26 -9.90 -16.22 -5.17
C CYS A 26 -8.59 -17.03 -5.04
N VAL A 27 -8.63 -18.34 -5.21
CA VAL A 27 -7.46 -19.24 -5.11
C VAL A 27 -6.51 -19.01 -6.28
N GLU A 28 -7.03 -19.08 -7.51
CA GLU A 28 -6.26 -18.91 -8.75
C GLU A 28 -5.66 -17.49 -8.85
N TRP A 29 -6.32 -16.51 -8.24
CA TRP A 29 -5.89 -15.11 -8.28
C TRP A 29 -5.01 -14.69 -7.11
N CYS A 30 -4.71 -15.60 -6.18
CA CYS A 30 -3.86 -15.28 -5.03
C CYS A 30 -2.37 -15.33 -5.41
N PRO A 31 -1.64 -14.20 -5.36
CA PRO A 31 -0.23 -14.19 -5.75
C PRO A 31 0.68 -14.97 -4.80
N VAL A 32 0.27 -15.22 -3.57
CA VAL A 32 0.99 -16.10 -2.64
C VAL A 32 0.86 -17.55 -3.10
N VAL A 33 -0.36 -17.98 -3.42
CA VAL A 33 -0.63 -19.36 -3.87
C VAL A 33 0.07 -19.63 -5.20
N SER A 34 0.10 -18.66 -6.12
CA SER A 34 0.73 -18.84 -7.42
C SER A 34 2.25 -19.11 -7.38
N VAL A 35 2.92 -18.77 -6.27
CA VAL A 35 4.37 -19.01 -6.11
C VAL A 35 4.70 -20.10 -5.09
N THR A 36 3.77 -20.39 -4.15
CA THR A 36 4.01 -21.40 -3.10
C THR A 36 3.31 -22.73 -3.38
N GLU A 37 2.29 -22.74 -4.25
CA GLU A 37 1.36 -23.87 -4.45
C GLU A 37 0.70 -24.35 -3.14
N ASP A 38 0.78 -23.55 -2.08
CA ASP A 38 0.23 -23.88 -0.77
C ASP A 38 -1.22 -23.40 -0.63
N TYR A 39 -2.14 -24.31 -0.84
CA TYR A 39 -3.58 -24.07 -0.75
C TYR A 39 -4.06 -23.71 0.68
N VAL A 40 -3.27 -23.98 1.69
CA VAL A 40 -3.58 -23.59 3.09
C VAL A 40 -3.49 -22.08 3.28
N ASN A 41 -2.70 -21.39 2.45
CA ASN A 41 -2.60 -19.94 2.41
C ASN A 41 -3.68 -19.23 1.60
N THR A 42 -4.66 -19.97 1.03
CA THR A 42 -5.71 -19.36 0.20
C THR A 42 -6.62 -18.44 1.00
N PRO A 43 -7.15 -17.37 0.39
CA PRO A 43 -8.10 -16.48 1.06
C PRO A 43 -9.35 -17.22 1.56
N MET A 44 -9.85 -18.16 0.75
CA MET A 44 -11.00 -19.00 1.09
C MET A 44 -10.74 -19.84 2.35
N GLU A 45 -9.57 -20.46 2.44
CA GLU A 45 -9.23 -21.30 3.59
C GLU A 45 -9.02 -20.47 4.86
N LYS A 46 -8.40 -19.29 4.77
CA LYS A 46 -8.29 -18.33 5.87
C LYS A 46 -9.66 -17.90 6.40
N ILE A 47 -10.61 -17.59 5.51
CA ILE A 47 -12.00 -17.25 5.89
C ILE A 47 -12.65 -18.45 6.60
N ARG A 48 -12.52 -19.66 6.04
CA ARG A 48 -13.10 -20.88 6.63
C ARG A 48 -12.57 -21.13 8.04
N GLN A 49 -11.25 -21.04 8.23
CA GLN A 49 -10.61 -21.25 9.53
C GLN A 49 -11.05 -20.17 10.52
N TYR A 50 -11.00 -18.90 10.14
CA TYR A 50 -11.39 -17.81 11.04
C TYR A 50 -12.86 -17.90 11.46
N LYS A 51 -13.78 -18.22 10.54
CA LYS A 51 -15.18 -18.51 10.87
C LYS A 51 -15.32 -19.67 11.88
N SER A 52 -14.55 -20.72 11.73
CA SER A 52 -14.56 -21.84 12.67
C SER A 52 -14.17 -21.40 14.08
N PHE A 53 -13.14 -20.53 14.20
CA PHE A 53 -12.75 -19.95 15.49
C PHE A 53 -13.84 -19.04 16.07
N ILE A 54 -14.45 -18.19 15.26
CA ILE A 54 -15.59 -17.36 15.70
C ILE A 54 -16.74 -18.24 16.22
N GLN A 55 -17.08 -19.31 15.53
CA GLN A 55 -18.13 -20.23 15.98
C GLN A 55 -17.78 -20.94 17.28
N ARG A 56 -16.52 -21.33 17.49
CA ARG A 56 -16.04 -21.93 18.74
C ARG A 56 -15.97 -20.91 19.89
N ALA A 57 -15.74 -19.65 19.62
CA ALA A 57 -15.66 -18.57 20.62
C ALA A 57 -17.04 -17.99 20.99
N HIS A 58 -17.92 -17.82 20.00
CA HIS A 58 -19.15 -17.01 20.14
C HIS A 58 -20.44 -17.74 19.74
N GLY A 59 -20.34 -18.95 19.16
CA GLY A 59 -21.49 -19.73 18.72
C GLY A 59 -22.39 -20.23 19.86
N LEU A 60 -23.53 -20.82 19.51
CA LEU A 60 -24.51 -21.30 20.48
C LEU A 60 -23.89 -22.32 21.46
N ARG A 61 -23.06 -23.25 20.95
CA ARG A 61 -22.36 -24.22 21.78
C ARG A 61 -21.46 -23.55 22.82
N ALA A 62 -20.69 -22.52 22.39
CA ALA A 62 -19.81 -21.77 23.27
C ALA A 62 -20.59 -21.02 24.36
N ARG A 63 -21.80 -20.55 24.05
CA ARG A 63 -22.68 -19.87 25.02
C ARG A 63 -23.24 -20.85 26.09
N LEU A 64 -23.47 -22.11 25.71
CA LEU A 64 -24.07 -23.12 26.59
C LEU A 64 -23.04 -23.93 27.37
N LEU A 65 -21.92 -24.28 26.75
CA LEU A 65 -20.93 -25.22 27.27
C LEU A 65 -19.57 -24.58 27.60
N GLY A 66 -19.39 -23.30 27.26
CA GLY A 66 -18.11 -22.62 27.35
C GLY A 66 -17.37 -22.56 26.00
N ALA A 67 -16.55 -21.51 25.80
CA ALA A 67 -15.75 -21.35 24.62
C ALA A 67 -14.53 -22.29 24.61
N GLU A 68 -14.29 -22.95 23.48
CA GLU A 68 -13.13 -23.83 23.23
C GLU A 68 -12.30 -23.26 22.09
N VAL A 69 -11.41 -22.31 22.38
CA VAL A 69 -10.45 -21.79 21.40
C VAL A 69 -9.05 -22.17 21.84
N ASP A 70 -8.39 -22.96 21.00
CA ASP A 70 -6.99 -23.31 21.16
C ASP A 70 -6.12 -22.19 20.56
N LEU A 71 -5.30 -21.55 21.40
CA LEU A 71 -4.42 -20.45 20.99
C LEU A 71 -3.26 -20.91 20.10
N GLU A 72 -2.79 -22.16 20.26
CA GLU A 72 -1.75 -22.70 19.36
C GLU A 72 -2.31 -22.89 17.95
N GLU A 73 -3.53 -23.43 17.84
CA GLU A 73 -4.21 -23.60 16.56
C GLU A 73 -4.53 -22.23 15.90
N LEU A 74 -4.95 -21.25 16.70
CA LEU A 74 -5.17 -19.88 16.25
C LEU A 74 -3.86 -19.20 15.81
N GLY A 75 -2.74 -19.48 16.48
CA GLY A 75 -1.41 -19.03 16.11
C GLY A 75 -0.98 -19.52 14.72
N LYS A 76 -1.27 -20.77 14.37
CA LYS A 76 -1.03 -21.33 13.03
C LYS A 76 -1.84 -20.59 11.93
N LEU A 77 -3.05 -20.12 12.25
CA LEU A 77 -3.80 -19.26 11.34
C LEU A 77 -3.17 -17.87 11.27
N ALA A 78 -2.69 -17.33 12.39
CA ALA A 78 -2.01 -16.03 12.40
C ALA A 78 -0.79 -16.02 11.46
N GLU A 79 0.08 -17.03 11.49
CA GLU A 79 1.22 -17.16 10.57
C GLU A 79 0.78 -17.05 9.10
N LYS A 80 -0.29 -17.75 8.73
CA LYS A 80 -0.84 -17.68 7.36
C LYS A 80 -1.38 -16.29 7.00
N LEU A 81 -1.94 -15.58 7.97
CA LEU A 81 -2.39 -14.21 7.75
C LEU A 81 -1.22 -13.27 7.44
N TYR A 82 -0.05 -13.46 8.05
CA TYR A 82 1.14 -12.65 7.80
C TYR A 82 1.90 -13.03 6.51
N ASN A 83 1.64 -14.18 5.91
CA ASN A 83 2.05 -14.48 4.54
C ASN A 83 1.22 -13.77 3.46
N CYS A 84 0.19 -13.01 3.84
CA CYS A 84 -0.65 -12.25 2.92
C CYS A 84 -0.12 -10.83 2.72
N THR A 85 0.01 -10.39 1.48
CA THR A 85 0.40 -9.00 1.14
C THR A 85 -0.72 -7.97 1.27
N THR A 86 -1.92 -8.39 1.66
CA THR A 86 -3.12 -7.53 1.68
C THR A 86 -3.38 -6.79 0.36
N CYS A 87 -3.03 -7.40 -0.78
CA CYS A 87 -3.16 -6.76 -2.09
C CYS A 87 -4.62 -6.64 -2.60
N GLY A 88 -5.58 -7.35 -2.02
CA GLY A 88 -6.98 -7.27 -2.38
C GLY A 88 -7.39 -7.94 -3.71
N ARG A 89 -6.48 -8.63 -4.40
CA ARG A 89 -6.79 -9.28 -5.68
C ARG A 89 -7.89 -10.35 -5.54
N CYS A 90 -7.89 -11.06 -4.44
CA CYS A 90 -8.96 -12.01 -4.09
C CYS A 90 -10.33 -11.33 -3.90
N GLY A 91 -10.37 -10.11 -3.39
CA GLY A 91 -11.59 -9.31 -3.29
C GLY A 91 -12.07 -8.80 -4.66
N ALA A 92 -11.13 -8.43 -5.54
CA ALA A 92 -11.46 -7.94 -6.89
C ALA A 92 -12.17 -8.98 -7.77
N VAL A 93 -11.93 -10.28 -7.50
CA VAL A 93 -12.57 -11.39 -8.23
C VAL A 93 -13.69 -12.07 -7.45
N CYS A 94 -13.99 -11.59 -6.25
CA CYS A 94 -15.00 -12.20 -5.39
C CYS A 94 -16.41 -11.86 -5.86
N PRO A 95 -17.25 -12.86 -6.25
CA PRO A 95 -18.59 -12.60 -6.77
C PRO A 95 -19.56 -12.06 -5.71
N VAL A 96 -19.23 -12.20 -4.42
CA VAL A 96 -20.02 -11.67 -3.29
C VAL A 96 -19.37 -10.44 -2.63
N GLY A 97 -18.32 -9.90 -3.24
CA GLY A 97 -17.75 -8.60 -2.84
C GLY A 97 -17.03 -8.58 -1.49
N ILE A 98 -16.33 -9.64 -1.08
CA ILE A 98 -15.58 -9.66 0.19
C ILE A 98 -14.35 -8.75 0.10
N HIS A 99 -14.27 -7.73 0.96
CA HIS A 99 -13.17 -6.75 1.03
C HIS A 99 -11.99 -7.30 1.85
N CYS A 100 -11.30 -8.29 1.29
CA CYS A 100 -10.23 -9.01 1.99
C CYS A 100 -9.08 -8.13 2.48
N GLN A 101 -8.79 -6.98 1.86
CA GLN A 101 -7.74 -6.06 2.32
C GLN A 101 -8.03 -5.54 3.72
N GLU A 102 -9.21 -4.96 3.90
CA GLU A 102 -9.65 -4.41 5.19
C GLU A 102 -9.85 -5.52 6.22
N LEU A 103 -10.51 -6.62 5.81
CA LEU A 103 -10.78 -7.74 6.69
C LEU A 103 -9.49 -8.30 7.32
N TRP A 104 -8.45 -8.54 6.51
CA TRP A 104 -7.21 -9.10 7.06
C TRP A 104 -6.42 -8.11 7.91
N ALA A 105 -6.53 -6.80 7.66
CA ALA A 105 -5.92 -5.79 8.52
C ALA A 105 -6.54 -5.80 9.93
N GLU A 106 -7.87 -5.93 10.03
CA GLU A 106 -8.57 -6.02 11.32
C GLU A 106 -8.30 -7.35 12.03
N VAL A 107 -8.32 -8.47 11.30
CA VAL A 107 -8.01 -9.77 11.90
C VAL A 107 -6.57 -9.81 12.43
N ARG A 108 -5.60 -9.18 11.74
CA ARG A 108 -4.23 -9.05 12.27
C ARG A 108 -4.16 -8.22 13.54
N ALA A 109 -4.92 -7.13 13.63
CA ALA A 109 -4.99 -6.35 14.86
C ALA A 109 -5.48 -7.22 16.03
N LYS A 110 -6.49 -8.03 15.80
CA LYS A 110 -6.98 -8.99 16.80
C LYS A 110 -5.93 -10.06 17.15
N MET A 111 -5.19 -10.59 16.17
CA MET A 111 -4.09 -11.54 16.46
C MET A 111 -3.02 -10.88 17.32
N ARG A 112 -2.63 -9.62 17.01
CA ARG A 112 -1.65 -8.85 17.79
C ARG A 112 -2.09 -8.66 19.25
N GLU A 113 -3.35 -8.28 19.49
CA GLU A 113 -3.92 -8.15 20.84
C GLU A 113 -3.86 -9.46 21.66
N LEU A 114 -3.98 -10.60 20.97
CA LEU A 114 -3.86 -11.93 21.59
C LEU A 114 -2.41 -12.41 21.74
N GLY A 115 -1.42 -11.58 21.36
CA GLY A 115 0.00 -11.93 21.40
C GLY A 115 0.42 -12.92 20.31
N LEU A 116 -0.39 -13.07 19.23
CA LEU A 116 -0.15 -13.99 18.12
C LEU A 116 0.44 -13.25 16.91
N GLY A 117 1.18 -13.98 16.06
CA GLY A 117 1.82 -13.45 14.85
C GLY A 117 3.32 -13.19 15.05
N PRO A 118 3.98 -12.46 14.13
CA PRO A 118 5.42 -12.23 14.11
C PRO A 118 5.84 -11.17 15.15
N LYS A 119 5.80 -11.54 16.42
CA LYS A 119 6.00 -10.62 17.55
C LYS A 119 7.33 -9.88 17.47
N GLU A 120 8.43 -10.59 17.22
CA GLU A 120 9.78 -10.00 17.18
C GLU A 120 9.87 -8.91 16.10
N GLN A 121 9.35 -9.18 14.89
CA GLN A 121 9.38 -8.23 13.78
C GLN A 121 8.47 -7.02 14.01
N ILE A 122 7.40 -7.19 14.78
CA ILE A 122 6.50 -6.08 15.15
C ILE A 122 7.16 -5.22 16.22
N ASP A 123 7.71 -5.83 17.26
CA ASP A 123 8.37 -5.13 18.38
C ASP A 123 9.59 -4.34 17.87
N GLU A 124 10.43 -4.94 17.01
CA GLU A 124 11.52 -4.23 16.34
C GLU A 124 11.03 -3.01 15.51
N ALA A 125 9.91 -3.17 14.80
CA ALA A 125 9.35 -2.05 14.02
C ALA A 125 8.87 -0.91 14.91
N LEU A 126 8.31 -1.23 16.08
CA LEU A 126 7.89 -0.24 17.08
C LEU A 126 9.10 0.50 17.67
N GLU A 127 10.11 -0.23 18.16
CA GLU A 127 11.33 0.34 18.72
C GLU A 127 12.02 1.32 17.76
N ILE A 128 12.07 0.98 16.46
CA ILE A 128 12.62 1.87 15.44
C ILE A 128 11.76 3.14 15.30
N LEU A 129 10.43 2.99 15.22
CA LEU A 129 9.53 4.13 15.05
C LEU A 129 9.53 5.07 16.26
N GLU A 130 9.52 4.53 17.49
CA GLU A 130 9.63 5.33 18.71
C GLU A 130 10.92 6.18 18.75
N ARG A 131 12.01 5.65 18.20
CA ARG A 131 13.32 6.32 18.26
C ARG A 131 13.52 7.36 17.17
N VAL A 132 13.12 7.08 15.92
CA VAL A 132 13.47 7.89 14.74
C VAL A 132 12.30 8.27 13.85
N HIS A 133 11.08 7.88 14.17
CA HIS A 133 9.84 8.18 13.45
C HIS A 133 9.87 7.84 11.95
N ASN A 134 10.67 6.85 11.56
CA ASN A 134 10.70 6.27 10.23
C ASN A 134 11.10 4.79 10.28
N PRO A 135 10.66 3.95 9.32
CA PRO A 135 10.88 2.49 9.38
C PRO A 135 12.28 2.03 8.95
N PHE A 136 13.19 2.97 8.67
CA PHE A 136 14.53 2.69 8.11
C PHE A 136 15.67 2.88 9.09
N ASP A 137 15.36 3.30 10.32
CA ASP A 137 16.35 3.63 11.34
C ASP A 137 17.36 4.70 10.90
N LEU A 138 16.87 5.72 10.18
CA LEU A 138 17.67 6.82 9.68
C LEU A 138 17.41 8.12 10.45
N PRO A 139 18.41 9.01 10.57
CA PRO A 139 18.25 10.29 11.26
C PRO A 139 17.16 11.17 10.61
N MET A 140 16.41 11.90 11.44
CA MET A 140 15.37 12.83 10.95
C MET A 140 15.94 13.98 10.13
N GLU A 141 17.19 14.36 10.37
CA GLU A 141 17.91 15.42 9.64
C GLU A 141 18.06 15.08 8.16
N GLU A 142 18.31 13.82 7.83
CA GLU A 142 18.43 13.32 6.44
C GLU A 142 17.11 13.37 5.66
N ARG A 143 15.97 13.52 6.36
CA ARG A 143 14.65 13.51 5.73
C ARG A 143 14.46 14.61 4.68
N LYS A 144 15.27 15.68 4.72
CA LYS A 144 15.18 16.84 3.81
C LYS A 144 16.16 16.78 2.64
N GLU A 145 17.11 15.85 2.62
CA GLU A 145 18.18 15.80 1.62
C GLU A 145 17.69 15.55 0.18
N TRP A 146 16.46 15.07 0.05
CA TRP A 146 15.84 14.87 -1.26
C TRP A 146 15.39 16.19 -1.92
N ILE A 147 15.22 17.29 -1.18
CA ILE A 147 14.64 18.54 -1.66
C ILE A 147 15.60 19.19 -2.69
N PRO A 148 15.17 19.38 -3.95
CA PRO A 148 16.01 20.07 -4.93
C PRO A 148 16.01 21.57 -4.69
N ASP A 149 17.14 22.23 -5.04
CA ASP A 149 17.29 23.68 -4.88
C ASP A 149 16.45 24.50 -5.88
N ASP A 150 16.00 23.87 -6.97
CA ASP A 150 15.31 24.51 -8.11
C ASP A 150 13.78 24.42 -8.02
N VAL A 151 13.21 24.13 -6.85
CA VAL A 151 11.75 24.01 -6.64
C VAL A 151 11.24 25.01 -5.60
N GLU A 152 10.04 25.56 -5.88
CA GLU A 152 9.32 26.39 -4.92
C GLU A 152 8.44 25.53 -4.01
N ILE A 153 8.76 25.51 -2.71
CA ILE A 153 7.94 24.91 -1.65
C ILE A 153 7.52 26.05 -0.73
N ARG A 154 6.21 26.24 -0.56
CA ARG A 154 5.68 27.31 0.27
C ARG A 154 5.68 26.92 1.74
N GLU A 155 5.92 27.90 2.60
CA GLU A 155 5.80 27.69 4.06
C GLU A 155 4.37 27.27 4.43
N LYS A 156 3.34 27.87 3.79
CA LYS A 156 1.93 27.55 3.94
C LYS A 156 1.25 27.46 2.59
N ALA A 157 0.41 26.44 2.42
CA ALA A 157 -0.47 26.27 1.25
C ALA A 157 -1.68 25.42 1.62
N GLU A 158 -2.76 25.53 0.82
CA GLU A 158 -3.96 24.68 1.01
C GLU A 158 -3.66 23.19 0.69
N LEU A 159 -2.72 22.93 -0.21
CA LEU A 159 -2.27 21.59 -0.56
C LEU A 159 -0.98 21.27 0.20
N ALA A 160 -0.95 20.13 0.90
CA ALA A 160 0.28 19.53 1.39
C ALA A 160 0.66 18.30 0.54
N PHE A 161 1.88 18.28 0.06
CA PHE A 161 2.49 17.05 -0.42
C PHE A 161 3.06 16.30 0.79
N PHE A 162 2.42 15.19 1.17
CA PHE A 162 2.93 14.29 2.20
C PHE A 162 3.96 13.37 1.58
N VAL A 163 5.22 13.57 1.90
CA VAL A 163 6.35 12.92 1.21
C VAL A 163 6.39 11.42 1.52
N GLY A 164 6.23 11.06 2.79
CA GLY A 164 6.37 9.68 3.24
C GLY A 164 7.82 9.20 3.33
N CYS A 165 8.06 8.21 4.18
CA CYS A 165 9.43 7.77 4.49
C CYS A 165 10.15 7.13 3.30
N GLU A 166 9.44 6.31 2.49
CA GLU A 166 10.06 5.65 1.32
C GLU A 166 10.60 6.68 0.31
N LEU A 167 9.87 7.79 0.08
CA LEU A 167 10.32 8.82 -0.85
C LEU A 167 11.45 9.67 -0.25
N ALA A 168 11.34 10.00 1.03
CA ALA A 168 12.30 10.87 1.67
C ALA A 168 13.70 10.24 1.80
N TYR A 169 13.75 8.92 2.06
CA TYR A 169 15.02 8.25 2.40
C TYR A 169 15.52 7.27 1.33
N LYS A 170 14.64 6.63 0.54
CA LYS A 170 15.04 5.53 -0.37
C LYS A 170 14.77 5.82 -1.85
N ALA A 171 13.62 6.40 -2.15
CA ALA A 171 13.18 6.65 -3.52
C ALA A 171 13.12 8.16 -3.84
N THR A 172 14.17 8.89 -3.49
CA THR A 172 14.25 10.35 -3.61
C THR A 172 13.99 10.90 -5.03
N PRO A 173 14.33 10.20 -6.14
CA PRO A 173 13.95 10.65 -7.48
C PRO A 173 12.44 10.80 -7.68
N MET A 174 11.62 9.98 -7.01
CA MET A 174 10.15 10.09 -7.07
C MET A 174 9.66 11.38 -6.38
N ALA A 175 10.19 11.69 -5.19
CA ALA A 175 9.87 12.93 -4.48
C ALA A 175 10.24 14.16 -5.32
N ARG A 176 11.45 14.16 -5.90
CA ARG A 176 11.93 15.22 -6.81
C ARG A 176 11.05 15.33 -8.06
N GLY A 177 10.65 14.22 -8.67
CA GLY A 177 9.72 14.20 -9.78
C GLY A 177 8.36 14.82 -9.42
N ALA A 178 7.80 14.45 -8.25
CA ALA A 178 6.53 15.01 -7.77
C ALA A 178 6.57 16.55 -7.66
N VAL A 179 7.57 17.09 -6.96
CA VAL A 179 7.65 18.54 -6.74
C VAL A 179 7.95 19.31 -8.03
N LYS A 180 8.75 18.76 -8.94
CA LYS A 180 8.99 19.34 -10.27
C LYS A 180 7.71 19.44 -11.10
N LEU A 181 6.89 18.39 -11.11
CA LEU A 181 5.62 18.39 -11.83
C LEU A 181 4.61 19.36 -11.21
N LEU A 182 4.51 19.44 -9.88
CA LEU A 182 3.66 20.41 -9.19
C LEU A 182 4.08 21.85 -9.49
N ASN A 183 5.39 22.14 -9.47
CA ASN A 183 5.93 23.46 -9.83
C ASN A 183 5.68 23.80 -11.30
N ALA A 184 5.94 22.89 -12.23
CA ALA A 184 5.67 23.08 -13.65
C ALA A 184 4.19 23.36 -13.94
N ALA A 185 3.28 22.71 -13.18
CA ALA A 185 1.84 22.94 -13.22
C ALA A 185 1.41 24.22 -12.50
N LYS A 186 2.32 24.97 -11.86
CA LYS A 186 2.06 26.16 -11.04
C LYS A 186 1.04 25.88 -9.91
N ILE A 187 1.11 24.71 -9.30
CA ILE A 187 0.28 24.31 -8.17
C ILE A 187 1.04 24.62 -6.89
N PRO A 188 0.56 25.58 -6.06
CA PRO A 188 1.20 25.89 -4.81
C PRO A 188 0.99 24.77 -3.80
N PHE A 189 2.07 24.34 -3.14
CA PHE A 189 2.03 23.30 -2.12
C PHE A 189 3.01 23.58 -0.99
N THR A 190 2.78 22.93 0.14
CA THR A 190 3.68 22.87 1.29
C THR A 190 4.07 21.43 1.60
N ILE A 191 5.07 21.25 2.45
CA ILE A 191 5.45 19.96 3.06
C ILE A 191 5.54 20.11 4.58
N LEU A 192 5.53 18.99 5.30
CA LEU A 192 5.99 18.98 6.69
C LEU A 192 7.49 18.73 6.71
N GLU A 193 8.25 19.66 7.28
CA GLU A 193 9.70 19.50 7.40
C GLU A 193 10.08 18.47 8.45
N ASP A 194 9.28 18.37 9.50
CA ASP A 194 9.38 17.41 10.60
C ASP A 194 8.30 16.30 10.50
N GLU A 195 7.97 15.88 9.27
CA GLU A 195 7.01 14.83 9.00
C GLU A 195 7.44 13.50 9.63
N TRP A 196 6.58 12.90 10.45
CA TRP A 196 6.78 11.56 10.98
C TRP A 196 6.23 10.50 10.05
N CYS A 197 6.52 9.24 10.34
CA CYS A 197 5.97 8.13 9.58
C CYS A 197 4.43 8.22 9.50
N CYS A 198 3.85 7.81 8.37
CA CYS A 198 2.40 7.69 8.27
C CYS A 198 1.81 6.58 9.17
N GLY A 199 2.65 5.76 9.80
CA GLY A 199 2.25 4.63 10.64
C GLY A 199 1.88 3.36 9.86
N PHE A 200 1.85 3.36 8.53
CA PHE A 200 1.46 2.18 7.75
C PHE A 200 2.26 0.91 8.09
N PRO A 201 3.59 0.95 8.28
CA PRO A 201 4.36 -0.26 8.58
C PRO A 201 3.89 -1.03 9.79
N ILE A 202 3.52 -0.34 10.89
CA ILE A 202 3.01 -0.96 12.11
C ILE A 202 1.50 -1.24 12.00
N TYR A 203 0.74 -0.30 11.40
CA TYR A 203 -0.70 -0.46 11.19
C TYR A 203 -1.05 -1.75 10.45
N ILE A 204 -0.35 -2.07 9.36
CA ILE A 204 -0.63 -3.26 8.56
C ILE A 204 -0.19 -4.57 9.25
N LEU A 205 0.67 -4.48 10.24
CA LEU A 205 1.06 -5.59 11.11
C LEU A 205 0.09 -5.80 12.28
N GLY A 206 -0.90 -4.93 12.43
CA GLY A 206 -1.95 -5.05 13.44
C GLY A 206 -1.77 -4.13 14.65
N GLU A 207 -0.72 -3.29 14.68
CA GLU A 207 -0.51 -2.37 15.78
C GLU A 207 -1.45 -1.15 15.69
N ARG A 208 -2.17 -0.87 16.79
CA ARG A 208 -3.16 0.20 16.95
C ARG A 208 -2.95 0.99 18.24
N GLY A 209 -1.84 0.72 18.94
CA GLY A 209 -1.49 1.29 20.23
C GLY A 209 -1.18 2.78 20.22
N GLU A 210 -0.54 3.25 21.29
CA GLU A 210 -0.22 4.67 21.46
C GLU A 210 0.80 5.14 20.43
N GLU A 211 1.78 4.30 20.07
CA GLU A 211 2.81 4.60 19.08
C GLU A 211 2.20 4.99 17.73
N PHE A 212 1.21 4.22 17.26
CA PHE A 212 0.48 4.56 16.04
C PHE A 212 -0.29 5.88 16.18
N ARG A 213 -0.93 6.11 17.33
CA ARG A 213 -1.71 7.32 17.60
C ARG A 213 -0.84 8.57 17.68
N GLU A 214 0.35 8.48 18.24
CA GLU A 214 1.31 9.58 18.32
C GLU A 214 1.81 10.00 16.95
N GLU A 215 2.17 9.03 16.08
CA GLU A 215 2.54 9.31 14.69
C GLU A 215 1.43 10.07 13.95
N VAL A 216 0.17 9.64 14.12
CA VAL A 216 -0.98 10.29 13.50
C VAL A 216 -1.19 11.71 14.04
N LYS A 217 -1.23 11.90 15.36
CA LYS A 217 -1.45 13.20 16.00
C LYS A 217 -0.39 14.21 15.57
N LYS A 218 0.90 13.84 15.62
CA LYS A 218 2.01 14.72 15.24
C LYS A 218 1.85 15.23 13.81
N ASN A 219 1.57 14.32 12.86
CA ASN A 219 1.40 14.70 11.47
C ASN A 219 0.15 15.58 11.24
N VAL A 220 -0.99 15.21 11.84
CA VAL A 220 -2.25 15.97 11.68
C VAL A 220 -2.12 17.36 12.29
N ASP A 221 -1.51 17.51 13.46
CA ASP A 221 -1.33 18.80 14.12
C ASP A 221 -0.37 19.70 13.31
N GLY A 222 0.71 19.14 12.76
CA GLY A 222 1.63 19.89 11.87
C GLY A 222 0.93 20.37 10.58
N LEU A 223 0.13 19.52 9.95
CA LEU A 223 -0.65 19.88 8.76
C LEU A 223 -1.70 20.96 9.07
N ARG A 224 -2.39 20.85 10.21
CA ARG A 224 -3.36 21.86 10.69
C ARG A 224 -2.69 23.21 10.93
N ALA A 225 -1.52 23.24 11.58
CA ALA A 225 -0.77 24.47 11.85
C ALA A 225 -0.35 25.21 10.57
N LYS A 226 -0.12 24.50 9.46
CA LYS A 226 0.16 25.07 8.14
C LYS A 226 -1.08 25.51 7.37
N GLY A 227 -2.29 25.31 7.92
CA GLY A 227 -3.56 25.69 7.26
C GLY A 227 -3.93 24.83 6.07
N VAL A 228 -3.47 23.56 6.07
CA VAL A 228 -3.71 22.61 4.98
C VAL A 228 -5.19 22.24 4.92
N ARG A 229 -5.76 22.24 3.72
CA ARG A 229 -7.12 21.78 3.42
C ARG A 229 -7.16 20.47 2.64
N LYS A 230 -6.05 20.14 1.95
CA LYS A 230 -5.91 18.91 1.17
C LYS A 230 -4.53 18.32 1.36
N VAL A 231 -4.48 17.03 1.66
CA VAL A 231 -3.24 16.26 1.79
C VAL A 231 -3.14 15.26 0.66
N ALA A 232 -2.05 15.28 -0.07
CA ALA A 232 -1.79 14.40 -1.19
C ALA A 232 -0.46 13.66 -1.00
N PRO A 233 -0.45 12.46 -0.43
CA PRO A 233 0.71 11.58 -0.52
C PRO A 233 0.87 11.03 -1.93
N TYR A 234 2.11 10.65 -2.27
CA TYR A 234 2.36 9.85 -3.46
C TYR A 234 2.36 8.35 -3.16
N CYS A 235 2.81 7.96 -1.97
CA CYS A 235 2.81 6.55 -1.58
C CYS A 235 1.38 6.02 -1.35
N PRO A 236 0.94 4.99 -2.09
CA PRO A 236 -0.40 4.41 -1.90
C PRO A 236 -0.63 3.84 -0.50
N CYS A 237 0.43 3.37 0.16
CA CYS A 237 0.34 2.87 1.53
C CYS A 237 0.05 3.99 2.53
N CYS A 238 0.70 5.16 2.37
CA CYS A 238 0.41 6.34 3.19
C CYS A 238 -1.05 6.76 3.03
N LEU A 239 -1.51 6.86 1.78
CA LEU A 239 -2.90 7.21 1.50
C LEU A 239 -3.90 6.24 2.12
N ASN A 240 -3.62 4.94 2.02
CA ASN A 240 -4.47 3.89 2.60
C ASN A 240 -4.57 4.00 4.11
N VAL A 241 -3.45 4.17 4.83
CA VAL A 241 -3.48 4.30 6.29
C VAL A 241 -4.10 5.62 6.75
N MET A 242 -3.93 6.70 5.99
CA MET A 242 -4.62 7.98 6.28
C MET A 242 -6.14 7.79 6.19
N LYS A 243 -6.63 7.12 5.14
CA LYS A 243 -8.06 6.87 4.95
C LYS A 243 -8.65 5.93 6.01
N HIS A 244 -8.00 4.83 6.30
CA HIS A 244 -8.55 3.74 7.12
C HIS A 244 -8.02 3.69 8.55
N GLY A 245 -6.85 4.25 8.81
CA GLY A 245 -6.21 4.26 10.13
C GLY A 245 -6.32 5.60 10.83
N TRP A 246 -5.90 6.71 10.19
CA TRP A 246 -5.92 8.03 10.82
C TRP A 246 -7.33 8.47 11.19
N SER A 247 -8.32 8.23 10.31
CA SER A 247 -9.73 8.53 10.56
C SER A 247 -10.33 7.80 11.78
N ARG A 248 -9.68 6.74 12.26
CA ARG A 248 -10.08 6.04 13.50
C ARG A 248 -9.44 6.65 14.75
N VAL A 249 -8.31 7.35 14.58
CA VAL A 249 -7.64 8.03 15.69
C VAL A 249 -8.28 9.37 15.97
N MET A 250 -8.60 10.12 14.90
CA MET A 250 -9.20 11.45 15.02
C MET A 250 -9.90 11.86 13.72
N GLU A 251 -10.79 12.88 13.81
CA GLU A 251 -11.36 13.53 12.63
C GLU A 251 -10.27 14.30 11.89
N LEU A 252 -10.17 14.06 10.57
CA LEU A 252 -9.19 14.73 9.72
C LEU A 252 -9.73 16.08 9.27
N PRO A 253 -9.04 17.21 9.55
CA PRO A 253 -9.47 18.55 9.18
C PRO A 253 -9.19 18.92 7.72
N PHE A 254 -8.88 17.95 6.87
CA PHE A 254 -8.49 18.10 5.47
C PHE A 254 -9.02 16.93 4.62
N GLU A 255 -9.13 17.19 3.33
CA GLU A 255 -9.43 16.17 2.33
C GLU A 255 -8.16 15.35 2.00
N LEU A 256 -8.36 14.08 1.65
CA LEU A 256 -7.31 13.22 1.13
C LEU A 256 -7.42 13.11 -0.39
N ASP A 257 -6.28 13.25 -1.07
CA ASP A 257 -6.17 13.05 -2.51
C ASP A 257 -4.86 12.30 -2.81
N HIS A 258 -4.51 12.12 -4.07
CA HIS A 258 -3.26 11.51 -4.50
C HIS A 258 -2.56 12.40 -5.54
N VAL A 259 -1.22 12.49 -5.46
CA VAL A 259 -0.43 13.32 -6.39
C VAL A 259 -0.75 13.02 -7.85
N LEU A 260 -0.98 11.76 -8.23
CA LEU A 260 -1.32 11.39 -9.61
C LEU A 260 -2.65 12.00 -10.09
N ARG A 261 -3.68 12.13 -9.24
CA ARG A 261 -4.92 12.81 -9.61
C ARG A 261 -4.67 14.29 -9.90
N ILE A 262 -3.89 14.93 -9.04
CA ILE A 262 -3.53 16.34 -9.17
C ILE A 262 -2.74 16.58 -10.46
N VAL A 263 -1.74 15.73 -10.74
CA VAL A 263 -0.92 15.81 -11.96
C VAL A 263 -1.76 15.53 -13.21
N ALA A 264 -2.58 14.47 -13.21
CA ALA A 264 -3.47 14.14 -14.32
C ALA A 264 -4.45 15.28 -14.64
N LYS A 265 -5.02 15.89 -13.59
CA LYS A 265 -5.89 17.05 -13.73
C LYS A 265 -5.15 18.26 -14.34
N ALA A 266 -3.91 18.50 -13.93
CA ALA A 266 -3.09 19.57 -14.49
C ALA A 266 -2.78 19.34 -16.00
N VAL A 267 -2.59 18.08 -16.40
CA VAL A 267 -2.44 17.69 -17.82
C VAL A 267 -3.74 17.95 -18.58
N GLU A 268 -4.89 17.49 -18.08
CA GLU A 268 -6.21 17.70 -18.69
C GLU A 268 -6.54 19.19 -18.87
N ASP A 269 -6.24 20.01 -17.86
CA ASP A 269 -6.47 21.46 -17.88
C ASP A 269 -5.46 22.22 -18.76
N GLY A 270 -4.47 21.53 -19.34
CA GLY A 270 -3.40 22.12 -20.14
C GLY A 270 -2.40 22.97 -19.34
N ARG A 271 -2.44 22.92 -18.01
CA ARG A 271 -1.49 23.59 -17.10
C ARG A 271 -0.13 22.90 -17.07
N LEU A 272 -0.11 21.59 -17.33
CA LEU A 272 1.11 20.79 -17.43
C LEU A 272 1.21 20.22 -18.86
N ARG A 273 2.35 20.44 -19.52
CA ARG A 273 2.63 19.91 -20.84
C ARG A 273 4.02 19.32 -20.88
N PHE A 274 4.16 18.17 -21.52
CA PHE A 274 5.45 17.54 -21.77
C PHE A 274 5.94 17.94 -23.15
N THR A 275 7.17 18.42 -23.23
CA THR A 275 7.77 18.98 -24.48
C THR A 275 8.81 18.06 -25.07
N LYS A 276 9.44 17.22 -24.27
CA LYS A 276 10.43 16.24 -24.73
C LYS A 276 9.74 14.92 -25.07
N SER A 277 10.00 14.41 -26.26
CA SER A 277 9.44 13.14 -26.72
C SER A 277 10.19 11.93 -26.14
N PHE A 278 9.46 10.82 -25.98
CA PHE A 278 10.02 9.49 -25.78
C PHE A 278 9.47 8.57 -26.87
N ASN A 279 10.32 8.18 -27.83
CA ASN A 279 9.92 7.31 -28.93
C ASN A 279 10.21 5.85 -28.59
N GLY A 280 9.37 5.25 -27.75
CA GLY A 280 9.54 3.89 -27.26
C GLY A 280 8.30 3.35 -26.58
N ARG A 281 8.39 2.08 -26.18
CA ARG A 281 7.30 1.35 -25.53
C ARG A 281 7.50 1.31 -24.03
N VAL A 282 6.45 1.67 -23.29
CA VAL A 282 6.41 1.55 -21.84
C VAL A 282 5.25 0.67 -21.42
N THR A 283 5.39 -0.03 -20.30
CA THR A 283 4.27 -0.70 -19.63
C THR A 283 4.10 -0.15 -18.21
N TYR A 284 2.90 -0.29 -17.64
CA TYR A 284 2.58 0.27 -16.34
C TYR A 284 2.02 -0.79 -15.38
N HIS A 285 2.61 -0.88 -14.21
CA HIS A 285 2.10 -1.67 -13.10
C HIS A 285 1.15 -0.84 -12.23
N ASP A 286 -0.08 -1.29 -12.07
CA ASP A 286 -1.07 -0.68 -11.19
C ASP A 286 -0.86 -1.10 -9.73
N PRO A 287 -0.43 -0.18 -8.84
CA PRO A 287 -0.27 -0.50 -7.42
C PRO A 287 -1.59 -0.89 -6.76
N CYS A 288 -1.54 -1.92 -5.92
CA CYS A 288 -2.74 -2.54 -5.35
C CYS A 288 -3.63 -1.57 -4.56
N TYR A 289 -3.05 -0.66 -3.79
CA TYR A 289 -3.83 0.32 -3.02
C TYR A 289 -4.36 1.49 -3.86
N LEU A 290 -3.84 1.73 -5.07
CA LEU A 290 -4.45 2.67 -6.02
C LEU A 290 -5.57 2.03 -6.81
N SER A 291 -5.40 0.78 -7.21
CA SER A 291 -6.36 0.09 -8.09
C SER A 291 -7.48 -0.64 -7.35
N ARG A 292 -7.34 -0.90 -6.03
CA ARG A 292 -8.27 -1.72 -5.24
C ARG A 292 -8.56 -1.21 -3.82
N GLY A 293 -7.79 -0.25 -3.31
CA GLY A 293 -7.81 0.15 -1.89
C GLY A 293 -8.77 1.28 -1.53
N TRP A 294 -9.49 1.87 -2.49
CA TRP A 294 -10.26 3.09 -2.27
C TRP A 294 -11.77 2.89 -2.13
N GLY A 295 -12.28 1.83 -2.60
CA GLY A 295 -13.70 1.61 -2.80
C GLY A 295 -14.06 1.64 -4.27
N GLU A 296 -15.29 1.28 -4.58
CA GLU A 296 -15.76 1.20 -5.95
C GLU A 296 -15.95 2.61 -6.54
N GLY A 297 -15.36 2.85 -7.71
CA GLY A 297 -15.41 4.15 -8.40
C GLY A 297 -14.38 5.19 -7.95
N GLU A 298 -13.55 4.87 -6.95
CA GLU A 298 -12.51 5.77 -6.45
C GLU A 298 -11.09 5.34 -6.85
N GLU A 299 -10.97 4.35 -7.69
CA GLU A 299 -9.68 3.79 -8.14
C GLU A 299 -8.87 4.82 -8.94
N ILE A 300 -7.54 4.78 -8.76
CA ILE A 300 -6.59 5.60 -9.52
C ILE A 300 -5.90 4.70 -10.54
N VAL A 301 -6.54 4.49 -11.67
CA VAL A 301 -6.08 3.59 -12.74
C VAL A 301 -5.96 4.29 -14.09
N GLU A 302 -6.80 5.29 -14.37
CA GLU A 302 -6.76 6.03 -15.65
C GLU A 302 -5.83 7.24 -15.56
N GLU A 303 -5.66 7.84 -14.40
CA GLU A 303 -4.79 9.01 -14.22
C GLU A 303 -3.33 8.73 -14.60
N PRO A 304 -2.69 7.62 -14.17
CA PRO A 304 -1.35 7.27 -14.65
C PRO A 304 -1.28 7.12 -16.17
N ARG A 305 -2.30 6.49 -16.77
CA ARG A 305 -2.38 6.27 -18.22
C ARG A 305 -2.49 7.57 -19.00
N LYS A 306 -3.31 8.51 -18.50
CA LYS A 306 -3.43 9.85 -19.08
C LYS A 306 -2.11 10.61 -19.03
N ILE A 307 -1.42 10.58 -17.89
CA ILE A 307 -0.11 11.22 -17.73
C ILE A 307 0.90 10.62 -18.72
N ILE A 308 1.01 9.28 -18.78
CA ILE A 308 1.94 8.60 -19.68
C ILE A 308 1.66 8.95 -21.13
N ARG A 309 0.40 8.82 -21.58
CA ARG A 309 -0.01 9.08 -22.98
C ARG A 309 0.12 10.54 -23.41
N SER A 310 0.25 11.47 -22.47
CA SER A 310 0.47 12.89 -22.78
C SER A 310 1.93 13.23 -23.15
N ILE A 311 2.87 12.29 -22.99
CA ILE A 311 4.25 12.46 -23.45
C ILE A 311 4.31 12.16 -24.95
N PRO A 312 4.85 13.08 -25.77
CA PRO A 312 4.93 12.87 -27.21
C PRO A 312 5.76 11.62 -27.58
N GLY A 313 5.24 10.78 -28.48
CA GLY A 313 5.93 9.59 -29.00
C GLY A 313 5.91 8.35 -28.11
N VAL A 314 5.36 8.43 -26.89
CA VAL A 314 5.26 7.25 -26.02
C VAL A 314 4.18 6.29 -26.51
N GLU A 315 4.48 5.00 -26.51
CA GLU A 315 3.53 3.92 -26.69
C GLU A 315 3.31 3.18 -25.37
N LEU A 316 2.13 3.30 -24.76
CA LEU A 316 1.76 2.56 -23.56
C LEU A 316 1.16 1.20 -23.95
N VAL A 317 1.82 0.11 -23.57
CA VAL A 317 1.39 -1.27 -23.77
C VAL A 317 0.97 -1.86 -22.44
N GLU A 318 -0.26 -2.36 -22.34
CA GLU A 318 -0.78 -2.93 -21.10
C GLU A 318 -0.24 -4.35 -20.87
N MET A 319 0.04 -4.67 -19.61
CA MET A 319 0.28 -6.06 -19.18
C MET A 319 -1.02 -6.88 -19.24
N GLU A 320 -0.90 -8.19 -19.32
CA GLU A 320 -2.03 -9.12 -19.28
C GLU A 320 -2.93 -8.87 -18.07
N HIS A 321 -2.33 -8.74 -16.89
CA HIS A 321 -3.03 -8.39 -15.67
C HIS A 321 -2.75 -6.94 -15.29
N ASN A 322 -3.71 -6.07 -15.56
CA ASN A 322 -3.63 -4.63 -15.29
C ASN A 322 -4.82 -4.15 -14.46
N LYS A 323 -4.82 -2.88 -14.10
CA LYS A 323 -5.88 -2.22 -13.31
C LYS A 323 -6.19 -3.02 -12.04
N ARG A 324 -7.48 -3.32 -11.80
CA ARG A 324 -7.93 -4.09 -10.61
C ARG A 324 -7.38 -5.52 -10.55
N LEU A 325 -6.95 -6.09 -11.68
CA LEU A 325 -6.40 -7.44 -11.76
C LEU A 325 -4.88 -7.49 -11.73
N SER A 326 -4.18 -6.35 -11.58
CA SER A 326 -2.72 -6.29 -11.57
C SER A 326 -2.09 -7.22 -10.52
N LEU A 327 -0.92 -7.78 -10.85
CA LEU A 327 -0.17 -8.65 -9.94
C LEU A 327 0.40 -7.86 -8.76
N CYS A 328 0.56 -8.52 -7.64
CA CYS A 328 1.26 -7.96 -6.48
C CYS A 328 2.70 -8.51 -6.45
N PRO A 329 3.72 -7.65 -6.47
CA PRO A 329 5.13 -8.09 -6.43
C PRO A 329 5.64 -8.44 -5.03
N GLY A 330 4.76 -8.66 -4.04
CA GLY A 330 5.19 -9.04 -2.70
C GLY A 330 5.60 -7.89 -1.78
N SER A 331 5.39 -6.62 -2.17
CA SER A 331 5.84 -5.45 -1.39
C SER A 331 4.99 -5.11 -0.18
N GLY A 332 3.69 -5.50 -0.20
CA GLY A 332 2.68 -5.09 0.78
C GLY A 332 2.55 -5.98 2.00
N GLY A 333 1.60 -5.64 2.88
CA GLY A 333 1.19 -6.46 4.02
C GLY A 333 2.26 -6.72 5.08
N GLY A 334 3.37 -6.01 5.07
CA GLY A 334 4.51 -6.26 5.96
C GLY A 334 5.39 -7.45 5.54
N LEU A 335 5.09 -8.11 4.40
CA LEU A 335 5.75 -9.34 3.97
C LEU A 335 7.28 -9.20 3.82
N ARG A 336 7.78 -8.04 3.39
CA ARG A 336 9.23 -7.75 3.33
C ARG A 336 9.95 -7.94 4.66
N ARG A 337 9.24 -7.74 5.77
CA ARG A 337 9.78 -7.90 7.14
C ARG A 337 9.53 -9.30 7.68
N THR A 338 8.37 -9.88 7.39
CA THR A 338 7.95 -11.16 7.99
C THR A 338 8.35 -12.39 7.18
N ASN A 339 8.50 -12.27 5.85
CA ASN A 339 8.90 -13.36 4.96
C ASN A 339 9.53 -12.81 3.67
N LEU A 340 10.81 -12.46 3.75
CA LEU A 340 11.53 -11.80 2.66
C LEU A 340 11.65 -12.69 1.41
N GLU A 341 11.88 -14.00 1.58
CA GLU A 341 12.01 -14.93 0.46
C GLU A 341 10.72 -15.02 -0.36
N LEU A 342 9.58 -15.21 0.30
CA LEU A 342 8.28 -15.17 -0.36
C LEU A 342 8.04 -13.85 -1.09
N SER A 343 8.43 -12.73 -0.46
CA SER A 343 8.34 -11.41 -1.06
C SER A 343 9.15 -11.31 -2.37
N HIS A 344 10.34 -11.93 -2.44
CA HIS A 344 11.16 -11.99 -3.65
C HIS A 344 10.50 -12.82 -4.75
N GLN A 345 10.07 -14.02 -4.42
CA GLN A 345 9.44 -14.95 -5.38
C GLN A 345 8.21 -14.33 -6.04
N MET A 346 7.41 -13.56 -5.29
CA MET A 346 6.21 -12.90 -5.82
C MET A 346 6.49 -11.79 -6.83
N SER A 347 7.70 -11.23 -6.90
CA SER A 347 8.03 -10.19 -7.88
C SER A 347 8.35 -10.74 -9.28
N ILE A 348 8.75 -12.01 -9.39
CA ILE A 348 9.16 -12.64 -10.64
C ILE A 348 8.02 -12.69 -11.67
N PRO A 349 6.80 -13.16 -11.35
CA PRO A 349 5.69 -13.21 -12.32
C PRO A 349 5.32 -11.83 -12.88
N LEU A 350 5.41 -10.76 -12.06
CA LEU A 350 5.17 -9.42 -12.55
C LEU A 350 6.22 -8.98 -13.57
N LEU A 351 7.49 -9.23 -13.29
CA LEU A 351 8.59 -8.88 -14.20
C LEU A 351 8.49 -9.65 -15.52
N GLN A 352 8.12 -10.93 -15.47
CA GLN A 352 7.87 -11.73 -16.67
C GLN A 352 6.71 -11.19 -17.51
N GLN A 353 5.60 -10.76 -16.86
CA GLN A 353 4.51 -10.11 -17.60
C GLN A 353 4.94 -8.78 -18.24
N ALA A 354 5.75 -7.98 -17.55
CA ALA A 354 6.28 -6.75 -18.11
C ALA A 354 7.17 -7.02 -19.35
N GLU A 355 8.04 -8.03 -19.31
CA GLU A 355 8.86 -8.45 -20.46
C GLU A 355 8.02 -8.93 -21.63
N ASN A 356 6.95 -9.68 -21.38
CA ASN A 356 6.05 -10.22 -22.40
C ASN A 356 5.33 -9.11 -23.21
N THR A 357 5.24 -7.87 -22.65
CA THR A 357 4.70 -6.72 -23.40
C THR A 357 5.64 -6.24 -24.51
N GLY A 358 6.93 -6.61 -24.45
CA GLY A 358 7.98 -6.04 -25.30
C GLY A 358 8.27 -4.56 -25.03
N ALA A 359 7.87 -4.04 -23.86
CA ALA A 359 8.20 -2.68 -23.43
C ALA A 359 9.67 -2.57 -23.01
N GLU A 360 10.24 -1.38 -23.19
CA GLU A 360 11.59 -1.04 -22.75
C GLU A 360 11.62 -0.68 -21.26
N ILE A 361 10.52 -0.07 -20.77
CA ILE A 361 10.42 0.46 -19.41
C ILE A 361 9.16 -0.08 -18.73
N LEU A 362 9.32 -0.61 -17.51
CA LEU A 362 8.26 -0.88 -16.57
C LEU A 362 8.11 0.33 -15.64
N LEU A 363 6.98 1.01 -15.76
CA LEU A 363 6.60 2.11 -14.86
C LEU A 363 5.76 1.62 -13.70
N THR A 364 5.94 2.21 -12.52
CA THR A 364 5.08 2.00 -11.35
C THR A 364 4.84 3.33 -10.63
N ALA A 365 3.82 3.39 -9.79
CA ALA A 365 3.47 4.56 -8.98
C ALA A 365 3.45 4.22 -7.47
N CYS A 366 4.35 3.36 -7.04
CA CYS A 366 4.42 2.96 -5.63
C CYS A 366 5.88 2.75 -5.23
N PRO A 367 6.40 3.53 -4.26
CA PRO A 367 7.78 3.40 -3.84
C PRO A 367 8.08 2.02 -3.21
N ALA A 368 7.13 1.44 -2.47
CA ALA A 368 7.31 0.11 -1.90
C ALA A 368 7.38 -0.99 -2.97
N VAL A 369 6.65 -0.85 -4.09
CA VAL A 369 6.75 -1.74 -5.26
C VAL A 369 8.10 -1.55 -5.94
N TYR A 370 8.48 -0.30 -6.18
CA TYR A 370 9.75 0.04 -6.81
C TYR A 370 10.94 -0.55 -6.05
N GLU A 371 11.03 -0.28 -4.75
CA GLU A 371 12.12 -0.80 -3.91
C GLU A 371 12.11 -2.34 -3.85
N ARG A 372 10.93 -2.99 -3.81
CA ARG A 372 10.85 -4.45 -3.87
C ARG A 372 11.45 -5.02 -5.16
N ILE A 373 11.05 -4.47 -6.30
CA ILE A 373 11.54 -4.93 -7.61
C ILE A 373 13.04 -4.61 -7.74
N LYS A 374 13.47 -3.42 -7.33
CA LYS A 374 14.88 -3.00 -7.33
C LYS A 374 15.76 -3.97 -6.53
N MET A 375 15.30 -4.39 -5.33
CA MET A 375 16.02 -5.40 -4.53
C MET A 375 16.10 -6.74 -5.25
N THR A 376 15.00 -7.23 -5.86
CA THR A 376 14.99 -8.48 -6.63
C THR A 376 16.02 -8.45 -7.77
N ILE A 377 16.17 -7.31 -8.43
CA ILE A 377 17.14 -7.12 -9.51
C ILE A 377 18.59 -7.01 -8.95
N SER A 378 18.78 -6.17 -7.92
CA SER A 378 20.14 -5.92 -7.36
C SER A 378 20.74 -7.15 -6.68
N GLU A 379 19.93 -8.00 -6.08
CA GLU A 379 20.33 -9.27 -5.48
C GLU A 379 20.42 -10.41 -6.50
N LYS A 380 20.21 -10.12 -7.80
CA LYS A 380 20.28 -11.07 -8.92
C LYS A 380 19.31 -12.26 -8.79
N ILE A 381 18.21 -12.10 -8.07
CA ILE A 381 17.17 -13.14 -7.96
C ILE A 381 16.46 -13.30 -9.30
N TYR A 382 16.19 -12.16 -9.98
CA TYR A 382 15.72 -12.11 -11.35
C TYR A 382 16.27 -10.88 -12.06
N THR A 383 16.73 -11.04 -13.30
CA THR A 383 17.29 -9.95 -14.11
C THR A 383 16.39 -9.72 -15.32
N PRO A 384 15.42 -8.78 -15.24
CA PRO A 384 14.52 -8.52 -16.34
C PRO A 384 15.20 -7.73 -17.47
N ARG A 385 14.67 -7.85 -18.68
CA ARG A 385 15.08 -7.05 -19.84
C ARG A 385 14.49 -5.64 -19.80
N VAL A 386 13.37 -5.44 -19.10
CA VAL A 386 12.74 -4.13 -18.94
C VAL A 386 13.47 -3.31 -17.88
N LYS A 387 13.63 -2.00 -18.13
CA LYS A 387 14.15 -1.06 -17.13
C LYS A 387 13.03 -0.65 -16.18
N LEU A 388 13.26 -0.74 -14.88
CA LEU A 388 12.33 -0.23 -13.88
C LEU A 388 12.49 1.28 -13.71
N MET A 389 11.38 2.03 -13.76
CA MET A 389 11.33 3.46 -13.42
C MET A 389 10.03 3.79 -12.68
N ASP A 390 10.06 4.89 -11.94
CA ASP A 390 8.84 5.48 -11.38
C ASP A 390 8.17 6.42 -12.41
N ILE A 391 6.82 6.50 -12.37
CA ILE A 391 6.07 7.32 -13.32
C ILE A 391 6.38 8.82 -13.16
N LEU A 392 6.54 9.35 -11.93
CA LEU A 392 6.82 10.78 -11.74
C LEU A 392 8.27 11.12 -12.08
N GLU A 393 9.22 10.22 -11.81
CA GLU A 393 10.59 10.34 -12.27
C GLU A 393 10.62 10.37 -13.80
N PHE A 394 9.99 9.38 -14.46
CA PHE A 394 9.90 9.29 -15.90
C PHE A 394 9.27 10.55 -16.52
N THR A 395 8.09 10.94 -16.04
CA THR A 395 7.34 12.05 -16.65
C THR A 395 8.00 13.40 -16.40
N SER A 396 8.59 13.64 -15.21
CA SER A 396 9.30 14.89 -14.94
C SER A 396 10.54 15.11 -15.81
N ALA A 397 11.16 14.06 -16.31
CA ALA A 397 12.27 14.16 -17.25
C ALA A 397 11.85 14.64 -18.66
N HIS A 398 10.55 14.64 -18.96
CA HIS A 398 9.99 15.05 -20.25
C HIS A 398 9.32 16.45 -20.24
N LEU A 399 9.48 17.20 -19.15
CA LEU A 399 9.08 18.61 -19.04
C LEU A 399 9.77 19.52 -20.05
#